data_0037c8423cc5187701f69c2874b152f8
#
_entry.id   0037c8423cc5187701f69c2874b152f8
#
_cell.length_a   1.000
_cell.length_b   1.000
_cell.length_c   1.000
_cell.angle_alpha   90.00
_cell.angle_beta   90.00
_cell.angle_gamma   90.00
#
_symmetry.space_group_name_H-M   'P 1'
#
loop_
_entity.id
_entity.type
_entity.pdbx_description
1 polymer ?
#
loop_
_entity_poly.entity_id
_entity_poly.type
_entity_poly.pdbx_seq_one_letter_code
_entity_poly.pdbx_strand_id
1 'polypeptide(L)'
;MKRYITHLLMLFAIATSITAIAQNPKREFRGAWMHTVGQGQYARMTTDQNKAYLRNQLDSLQMAGINAILWQVRPKADAFYASNLEPWSVYLTGEFGKRPEPFWDPLQFMIEECHKRGMELHAWLNPYRVTNTKGETKKLSEDHIYHAHPEWFVSY
;
A
#
# COMPACT_ATOMS: atom_id res chain seq x y z
N MET A 1 -21.06 57.88 25.46
CA MET A 1 -20.94 56.55 26.07
C MET A 1 -21.58 55.42 25.22
N LYS A 2 -22.85 55.44 24.92
CA LYS A 2 -23.51 54.34 24.17
C LYS A 2 -22.85 53.99 22.83
N ARG A 3 -22.39 54.96 22.03
CA ARG A 3 -21.73 54.70 20.72
C ARG A 3 -20.43 53.97 20.86
N TYR A 4 -19.60 54.25 21.87
CA TYR A 4 -18.31 53.58 22.08
C TYR A 4 -18.51 52.13 22.52
N ILE A 5 -19.54 51.85 23.31
CA ILE A 5 -19.90 50.51 23.73
C ILE A 5 -20.31 49.65 22.53
N THR A 6 -21.10 50.20 21.58
CA THR A 6 -21.47 49.48 20.37
C THR A 6 -20.28 49.15 19.47
N HIS A 7 -19.33 50.07 19.31
CA HIS A 7 -18.11 49.80 18.54
C HIS A 7 -17.20 48.79 19.23
N LEU A 8 -17.10 48.79 20.54
CA LEU A 8 -16.33 47.83 21.31
C LEU A 8 -16.93 46.42 21.20
N LEU A 9 -18.26 46.29 21.25
CA LEU A 9 -18.96 45.03 21.06
C LEU A 9 -18.82 44.47 19.61
N MET A 10 -18.84 45.36 18.61
CA MET A 10 -18.57 44.96 17.21
C MET A 10 -17.14 44.47 17.02
N LEU A 11 -16.16 45.15 17.57
CA LEU A 11 -14.76 44.75 17.54
C LEU A 11 -14.54 43.39 18.23
N PHE A 12 -15.20 43.16 19.36
CA PHE A 12 -15.14 41.90 20.08
C PHE A 12 -15.78 40.75 19.29
N ALA A 13 -16.93 41.02 18.64
CA ALA A 13 -17.61 40.05 17.80
C ALA A 13 -16.79 39.65 16.55
N ILE A 14 -16.07 40.61 15.95
CA ILE A 14 -15.15 40.36 14.83
C ILE A 14 -13.94 39.57 15.30
N ALA A 15 -13.37 39.89 16.46
CA ALA A 15 -12.21 39.17 17.02
C ALA A 15 -12.55 37.71 17.37
N THR A 16 -13.77 37.41 17.82
CA THR A 16 -14.22 36.04 18.11
C THR A 16 -14.56 35.22 16.85
N SER A 17 -14.89 35.89 15.74
CA SER A 17 -15.17 35.20 14.47
C SER A 17 -13.92 34.66 13.78
N ILE A 18 -12.73 35.20 14.08
CA ILE A 18 -11.47 34.78 13.46
C ILE A 18 -10.96 33.44 14.06
N THR A 19 -11.47 33.02 15.22
CA THR A 19 -11.04 31.77 15.88
C THR A 19 -11.80 30.52 15.45
N ALA A 20 -12.81 30.64 14.61
CA ALA A 20 -13.50 29.52 14.00
C ALA A 20 -12.78 29.05 12.71
N ILE A 21 -11.47 28.88 12.75
CA ILE A 21 -10.78 28.03 11.79
C ILE A 21 -11.25 26.61 12.11
N ALA A 22 -12.09 26.06 11.23
CA ALA A 22 -12.41 24.65 11.28
C ALA A 22 -11.07 23.88 11.31
N GLN A 23 -10.67 23.41 12.50
CA GLN A 23 -9.52 22.54 12.61
C GLN A 23 -9.91 21.30 11.83
N ASN A 24 -9.31 21.11 10.65
CA ASN A 24 -9.35 19.82 9.98
C ASN A 24 -9.00 18.76 11.03
N PRO A 25 -9.78 17.68 11.12
CA PRO A 25 -9.49 16.63 12.10
C PRO A 25 -8.03 16.23 11.91
N LYS A 26 -7.22 16.40 12.95
CA LYS A 26 -5.77 16.18 12.94
C LYS A 26 -5.37 14.74 12.55
N ARG A 27 -6.35 13.85 12.34
CA ARG A 27 -6.19 12.41 12.08
C ARG A 27 -7.23 11.88 11.08
N GLU A 28 -7.46 12.58 9.99
CA GLU A 28 -8.26 12.03 8.91
C GLU A 28 -7.48 10.93 8.19
N PHE A 29 -8.07 9.73 8.04
CA PHE A 29 -7.51 8.65 7.25
C PHE A 29 -7.77 8.90 5.76
N ARG A 30 -6.73 9.14 5.00
CA ARG A 30 -6.76 9.31 3.53
C ARG A 30 -5.91 8.21 2.91
N GLY A 31 -6.54 7.07 2.64
CA GLY A 31 -5.91 5.87 2.15
C GLY A 31 -5.92 5.76 0.62
N ALA A 32 -4.84 5.23 0.05
CA ALA A 32 -4.77 4.82 -1.35
C ALA A 32 -4.48 3.33 -1.46
N TRP A 33 -5.23 2.65 -2.36
CA TRP A 33 -5.01 1.24 -2.68
C TRP A 33 -3.95 1.10 -3.76
N MET A 34 -2.95 0.25 -3.50
CA MET A 34 -1.91 -0.12 -4.46
C MET A 34 -1.92 -1.63 -4.63
N HIS A 35 -2.47 -2.12 -5.76
CA HIS A 35 -2.52 -3.54 -6.05
C HIS A 35 -1.25 -4.02 -6.77
N THR A 36 -0.94 -5.31 -6.65
CA THR A 36 0.19 -5.96 -7.32
C THR A 36 -0.26 -7.02 -8.33
N VAL A 37 -1.44 -7.57 -8.15
CA VAL A 37 -2.05 -8.52 -9.10
C VAL A 37 -2.14 -7.90 -10.50
N GLY A 38 -1.65 -8.62 -11.50
CA GLY A 38 -1.65 -8.15 -12.90
C GLY A 38 -0.62 -7.06 -13.22
N GLN A 39 0.17 -6.61 -12.25
CA GLN A 39 1.18 -5.55 -12.42
C GLN A 39 2.51 -6.15 -12.91
N GLY A 40 2.52 -6.69 -14.12
CA GLY A 40 3.72 -7.31 -14.71
C GLY A 40 4.90 -6.35 -14.96
N GLN A 41 4.76 -5.05 -14.67
CA GLN A 41 5.87 -4.10 -14.79
C GLN A 41 6.99 -4.37 -13.78
N TYR A 42 6.68 -4.84 -12.57
CA TYR A 42 7.71 -5.15 -11.57
C TYR A 42 8.73 -6.15 -12.09
N ALA A 43 8.25 -7.18 -12.79
CA ALA A 43 9.09 -8.23 -13.38
C ALA A 43 9.98 -7.74 -14.55
N ARG A 44 9.66 -6.59 -15.14
CA ARG A 44 10.42 -6.00 -16.26
C ARG A 44 11.44 -4.95 -15.81
N MET A 45 11.42 -4.58 -14.55
CA MET A 45 12.29 -3.57 -13.95
C MET A 45 13.40 -4.24 -13.14
N THR A 46 14.56 -3.63 -13.10
CA THR A 46 15.61 -4.00 -12.15
C THR A 46 15.17 -3.67 -10.72
N THR A 47 15.87 -4.19 -9.71
CA THR A 47 15.64 -3.85 -8.30
C THR A 47 15.65 -2.33 -8.07
N ASP A 48 16.63 -1.61 -8.63
CA ASP A 48 16.75 -0.17 -8.44
C ASP A 48 15.61 0.60 -9.16
N GLN A 49 15.21 0.14 -10.34
CA GLN A 49 14.07 0.71 -11.06
C GLN A 49 12.75 0.48 -10.30
N ASN A 50 12.55 -0.71 -9.72
CA ASN A 50 11.40 -1.01 -8.87
C ASN A 50 11.34 -0.07 -7.66
N LYS A 51 12.46 0.10 -6.96
CA LYS A 51 12.56 1.01 -5.82
C LYS A 51 12.30 2.46 -6.22
N ALA A 52 12.85 2.93 -7.33
CA ALA A 52 12.61 4.28 -7.85
C ALA A 52 11.14 4.48 -8.24
N TYR A 53 10.54 3.51 -8.92
CA TYR A 53 9.13 3.53 -9.30
C TYR A 53 8.22 3.65 -8.07
N LEU A 54 8.44 2.83 -7.04
CA LEU A 54 7.66 2.87 -5.81
C LEU A 54 7.82 4.20 -5.06
N ARG A 55 9.04 4.75 -4.97
CA ARG A 55 9.27 6.08 -4.39
C ARG A 55 8.48 7.16 -5.12
N ASN A 56 8.53 7.19 -6.45
CA ASN A 56 7.82 8.17 -7.26
C ASN A 56 6.30 8.09 -7.06
N GLN A 57 5.75 6.88 -6.91
CA GLN A 57 4.33 6.70 -6.57
C GLN A 57 4.01 7.27 -5.19
N LEU A 58 4.83 6.96 -4.17
CA LEU A 58 4.63 7.45 -2.81
C LEU A 58 4.74 8.99 -2.75
N ASP A 59 5.70 9.58 -3.46
CA ASP A 59 5.86 11.05 -3.54
C ASP A 59 4.61 11.70 -4.15
N SER A 60 4.09 11.13 -5.24
CA SER A 60 2.86 11.63 -5.89
C SER A 60 1.64 11.52 -4.98
N LEU A 61 1.49 10.41 -4.26
CA LEU A 61 0.40 10.20 -3.31
C LEU A 61 0.51 11.14 -2.09
N GLN A 62 1.73 11.35 -1.57
CA GLN A 62 1.97 12.30 -0.49
C GLN A 62 1.60 13.73 -0.91
N MET A 63 2.00 14.15 -2.12
CA MET A 63 1.63 15.46 -2.68
C MET A 63 0.11 15.62 -2.84
N ALA A 64 -0.62 14.54 -3.11
CA ALA A 64 -2.09 14.50 -3.15
C ALA A 64 -2.73 14.47 -1.75
N GLY A 65 -1.94 14.51 -0.67
CA GLY A 65 -2.42 14.52 0.70
C GLY A 65 -2.79 13.15 1.27
N ILE A 66 -2.43 12.06 0.60
CA ILE A 66 -2.61 10.69 1.11
C ILE A 66 -1.66 10.47 2.30
N ASN A 67 -2.16 9.83 3.35
CA ASN A 67 -1.40 9.54 4.57
C ASN A 67 -1.39 8.05 4.95
N ALA A 68 -2.04 7.19 4.16
CA ALA A 68 -2.04 5.75 4.35
C ALA A 68 -2.01 5.02 3.00
N ILE A 69 -1.20 3.98 2.91
CA ILE A 69 -1.09 3.11 1.74
C ILE A 69 -1.60 1.72 2.11
N LEU A 70 -2.62 1.24 1.36
CA LEU A 70 -3.09 -0.13 1.44
C LEU A 70 -2.43 -0.92 0.30
N TRP A 71 -1.29 -1.55 0.58
CA TRP A 71 -0.49 -2.21 -0.44
C TRP A 71 -0.72 -3.71 -0.46
N GLN A 72 -1.05 -4.26 -1.64
CA GLN A 72 -1.27 -5.68 -1.82
C GLN A 72 0.06 -6.44 -1.78
N VAL A 73 0.31 -7.14 -0.68
CA VAL A 73 1.57 -7.86 -0.43
C VAL A 73 1.43 -9.37 -0.60
N ARG A 74 0.19 -9.89 -0.57
CA ARG A 74 -0.14 -11.30 -0.75
C ARG A 74 -1.25 -11.47 -1.79
N PRO A 75 -0.93 -11.45 -3.09
CA PRO A 75 -1.95 -11.49 -4.14
C PRO A 75 -2.60 -12.87 -4.36
N LYS A 76 -1.84 -14.00 -4.29
CA LYS A 76 -2.30 -15.34 -4.69
C LYS A 76 -1.65 -16.47 -3.88
N ALA A 77 -1.68 -16.44 -2.56
CA ALA A 77 -0.90 -17.35 -1.71
C ALA A 77 0.60 -17.34 -2.08
N ASP A 78 1.07 -16.18 -2.49
CA ASP A 78 2.43 -15.83 -2.84
C ASP A 78 2.76 -14.45 -2.25
N ALA A 79 4.02 -14.10 -2.09
CA ALA A 79 4.43 -12.96 -1.29
C ALA A 79 5.29 -11.92 -2.03
N PHE A 80 5.10 -10.65 -1.70
CA PHE A 80 5.98 -9.52 -2.00
C PHE A 80 6.89 -9.18 -0.80
N TYR A 81 7.25 -10.20 -0.02
CA TYR A 81 8.12 -10.09 1.16
C TYR A 81 8.83 -11.43 1.40
N ALA A 82 9.91 -11.40 2.15
CA ALA A 82 10.60 -12.61 2.55
C ALA A 82 9.71 -13.43 3.51
N SER A 83 9.33 -14.63 3.08
CA SER A 83 8.47 -15.54 3.83
C SER A 83 9.08 -16.94 3.88
N ASN A 84 8.88 -17.63 5.01
CA ASN A 84 9.18 -19.04 5.16
C ASN A 84 7.94 -19.92 4.91
N LEU A 85 6.79 -19.31 4.64
CA LEU A 85 5.50 -19.99 4.49
C LEU A 85 4.98 -19.95 3.04
N GLU A 86 5.36 -18.92 2.29
CA GLU A 86 4.81 -18.65 0.96
C GLU A 86 5.93 -18.31 -0.02
N PRO A 87 5.81 -18.78 -1.28
CA PRO A 87 6.79 -18.47 -2.32
C PRO A 87 6.73 -17.01 -2.75
N TRP A 88 7.78 -16.56 -3.44
CA TRP A 88 7.82 -15.23 -4.05
C TRP A 88 6.79 -15.11 -5.18
N SER A 89 6.13 -13.97 -5.25
CA SER A 89 5.11 -13.71 -6.24
C SER A 89 5.68 -13.60 -7.66
N VAL A 90 5.02 -14.27 -8.60
CA VAL A 90 5.32 -14.18 -10.04
C VAL A 90 5.25 -12.73 -10.56
N TYR A 91 4.43 -11.89 -9.96
CA TYR A 91 4.32 -10.49 -10.37
C TYR A 91 5.56 -9.66 -10.05
N LEU A 92 6.38 -10.12 -9.09
CA LEU A 92 7.60 -9.43 -8.71
C LEU A 92 8.77 -9.75 -9.66
N THR A 93 8.91 -11.02 -10.08
CA THR A 93 10.08 -11.51 -10.79
C THR A 93 9.78 -12.08 -12.18
N GLY A 94 8.50 -12.32 -12.50
CA GLY A 94 8.07 -12.98 -13.73
C GLY A 94 8.04 -14.51 -13.64
N GLU A 95 8.57 -15.09 -12.56
CA GLU A 95 8.62 -16.53 -12.33
C GLU A 95 8.04 -16.88 -10.96
N PHE A 96 7.25 -17.95 -10.88
CA PHE A 96 6.67 -18.41 -9.62
C PHE A 96 7.76 -18.88 -8.65
N GLY A 97 7.73 -18.39 -7.41
CA GLY A 97 8.64 -18.78 -6.34
C GLY A 97 10.04 -18.19 -6.45
N LYS A 98 10.36 -17.50 -7.54
CA LYS A 98 11.71 -16.95 -7.76
C LYS A 98 11.94 -15.71 -6.90
N ARG A 99 13.00 -15.76 -6.10
CA ARG A 99 13.48 -14.64 -5.29
C ARG A 99 13.98 -13.49 -6.19
N PRO A 100 13.75 -12.22 -5.81
CA PRO A 100 14.32 -11.10 -6.55
C PRO A 100 15.85 -11.08 -6.45
N GLU A 101 16.49 -10.73 -7.58
CA GLU A 101 17.97 -10.66 -7.68
C GLU A 101 18.37 -9.36 -8.39
N PRO A 102 19.20 -8.48 -7.77
CA PRO A 102 19.71 -8.59 -6.39
C PRO A 102 18.60 -8.64 -5.34
N PHE A 103 18.86 -9.35 -4.23
CA PHE A 103 17.88 -9.51 -3.17
C PHE A 103 17.46 -8.18 -2.54
N TRP A 104 16.17 -8.03 -2.34
CA TRP A 104 15.55 -7.00 -1.52
C TRP A 104 14.19 -7.50 -1.01
N ASP A 105 13.74 -6.94 0.09
CA ASP A 105 12.40 -7.20 0.60
C ASP A 105 11.49 -6.02 0.24
N PRO A 106 10.53 -6.20 -0.71
CA PRO A 106 9.63 -5.13 -1.11
C PRO A 106 8.77 -4.57 0.02
N LEU A 107 8.27 -5.42 0.93
CA LEU A 107 7.44 -4.97 2.04
C LEU A 107 8.26 -4.14 3.04
N GLN A 108 9.42 -4.61 3.42
CA GLN A 108 10.32 -3.87 4.30
C GLN A 108 10.66 -2.50 3.69
N PHE A 109 11.01 -2.48 2.41
CA PHE A 109 11.30 -1.24 1.70
C PHE A 109 10.12 -0.27 1.71
N MET A 110 8.90 -0.74 1.44
CA MET A 110 7.69 0.10 1.42
C MET A 110 7.34 0.63 2.81
N ILE A 111 7.52 -0.17 3.88
CA ILE A 111 7.35 0.29 5.26
C ILE A 111 8.28 1.47 5.53
N GLU A 112 9.56 1.32 5.22
CA GLU A 112 10.57 2.36 5.44
C GLU A 112 10.27 3.64 4.64
N GLU A 113 9.91 3.50 3.37
CA GLU A 113 9.63 4.64 2.49
C GLU A 113 8.31 5.35 2.85
N CYS A 114 7.29 4.62 3.32
CA CYS A 114 6.07 5.23 3.86
C CYS A 114 6.37 5.99 5.14
N HIS A 115 7.07 5.39 6.08
CA HIS A 115 7.39 6.04 7.37
C HIS A 115 8.25 7.30 7.20
N LYS A 116 9.23 7.31 6.27
CA LYS A 116 10.02 8.52 5.93
C LYS A 116 9.14 9.68 5.48
N ARG A 117 7.96 9.39 4.91
CA ARG A 117 6.99 10.38 4.43
C ARG A 117 5.88 10.70 5.44
N GLY A 118 5.93 10.11 6.64
CA GLY A 118 4.87 10.24 7.64
C GLY A 118 3.56 9.56 7.22
N MET A 119 3.63 8.56 6.36
CA MET A 119 2.51 7.76 5.88
C MET A 119 2.45 6.41 6.61
N GLU A 120 1.24 5.89 6.84
CA GLU A 120 1.03 4.54 7.31
C GLU A 120 1.10 3.54 6.15
N LEU A 121 1.58 2.31 6.41
CA LEU A 121 1.47 1.19 5.48
C LEU A 121 0.56 0.12 6.07
N HIS A 122 -0.48 -0.25 5.33
CA HIS A 122 -1.40 -1.32 5.63
C HIS A 122 -1.19 -2.47 4.63
N ALA A 123 -0.80 -3.64 5.13
CA ALA A 123 -0.61 -4.81 4.30
C ALA A 123 -1.97 -5.39 3.87
N TRP A 124 -2.21 -5.44 2.56
CA TRP A 124 -3.39 -6.06 2.00
C TRP A 124 -3.08 -7.49 1.56
N LEU A 125 -3.80 -8.45 2.14
CA LEU A 125 -3.68 -9.88 1.85
C LEU A 125 -4.98 -10.39 1.23
N ASN A 126 -4.85 -11.22 0.18
CA ASN A 126 -5.97 -12.01 -0.36
C ASN A 126 -5.91 -13.41 0.27
N PRO A 127 -6.73 -13.72 1.28
CA PRO A 127 -6.60 -14.96 2.05
C PRO A 127 -6.94 -16.23 1.25
N TYR A 128 -7.84 -16.12 0.26
CA TYR A 128 -8.40 -17.28 -0.43
C TYR A 128 -7.97 -17.42 -1.89
N ARG A 129 -7.42 -16.38 -2.50
CA ARG A 129 -6.99 -16.45 -3.90
C ARG A 129 -5.68 -17.21 -4.04
N VAL A 130 -5.64 -18.20 -4.93
CA VAL A 130 -4.45 -19.01 -5.25
C VAL A 130 -3.98 -18.77 -6.67
N THR A 131 -4.91 -18.78 -7.63
CA THR A 131 -4.63 -18.52 -9.05
C THR A 131 -5.71 -17.62 -9.65
N ASN A 132 -5.44 -17.05 -10.82
CA ASN A 132 -6.44 -16.31 -11.60
C ASN A 132 -7.13 -17.23 -12.62
N THR A 133 -6.47 -18.30 -13.04
CA THR A 133 -6.98 -19.26 -14.03
C THR A 133 -6.60 -20.68 -13.64
N LYS A 134 -7.40 -21.67 -14.07
CA LYS A 134 -7.12 -23.09 -13.80
C LYS A 134 -5.75 -23.55 -14.33
N GLY A 135 -5.28 -22.99 -15.43
CA GLY A 135 -3.98 -23.36 -16.02
C GLY A 135 -2.76 -22.90 -15.23
N GLU A 136 -2.91 -21.93 -14.34
CA GLU A 136 -1.79 -21.44 -13.51
C GLU A 136 -1.34 -22.45 -12.46
N THR A 137 -2.20 -23.35 -12.00
CA THR A 137 -1.84 -24.36 -10.99
C THR A 137 -0.65 -25.23 -11.40
N LYS A 138 -0.49 -25.49 -12.70
CA LYS A 138 0.65 -26.24 -13.27
C LYS A 138 1.98 -25.50 -13.26
N LYS A 139 1.96 -24.19 -13.00
CA LYS A 139 3.13 -23.29 -13.03
C LYS A 139 3.56 -22.85 -11.63
N LEU A 140 2.78 -23.21 -10.60
CA LEU A 140 3.11 -22.86 -9.22
C LEU A 140 4.42 -23.54 -8.83
N SER A 141 5.25 -22.83 -8.05
CA SER A 141 6.49 -23.40 -7.52
C SER A 141 6.23 -24.56 -6.56
N GLU A 142 7.19 -25.46 -6.42
CA GLU A 142 7.04 -26.68 -5.62
C GLU A 142 6.73 -26.41 -4.14
N ASP A 143 7.21 -25.28 -3.61
CA ASP A 143 6.97 -24.82 -2.24
C ASP A 143 5.62 -24.13 -2.03
N HIS A 144 4.80 -24.02 -3.11
CA HIS A 144 3.49 -23.41 -2.98
C HIS A 144 2.52 -24.33 -2.20
N ILE A 145 1.75 -23.75 -1.28
CA ILE A 145 0.79 -24.46 -0.40
C ILE A 145 -0.19 -25.38 -1.17
N TYR A 146 -0.48 -25.05 -2.43
CA TYR A 146 -1.32 -25.87 -3.31
C TYR A 146 -0.79 -27.29 -3.48
N HIS A 147 0.53 -27.50 -3.52
CA HIS A 147 1.13 -28.83 -3.68
C HIS A 147 1.11 -29.63 -2.38
N ALA A 148 1.22 -28.94 -1.24
CA ALA A 148 1.16 -29.59 0.07
C ALA A 148 -0.27 -30.00 0.46
N HIS A 149 -1.26 -29.19 0.08
CA HIS A 149 -2.67 -29.34 0.48
C HIS A 149 -3.64 -29.06 -0.67
N PRO A 150 -3.62 -29.83 -1.75
CA PRO A 150 -4.50 -29.61 -2.90
C PRO A 150 -5.99 -29.72 -2.55
N GLU A 151 -6.32 -30.48 -1.51
CA GLU A 151 -7.67 -30.66 -0.99
C GLU A 151 -8.30 -29.41 -0.36
N TRP A 152 -7.48 -28.38 -0.05
CA TRP A 152 -7.99 -27.11 0.48
C TRP A 152 -8.53 -26.18 -0.59
N PHE A 153 -8.30 -26.50 -1.87
CA PHE A 153 -8.59 -25.58 -2.97
C PHE A 153 -9.75 -26.08 -3.84
N VAL A 154 -10.65 -25.15 -4.13
CA VAL A 154 -11.80 -25.39 -5.00
C VAL A 154 -11.69 -24.55 -6.28
N SER A 155 -12.15 -25.12 -7.39
CA SER A 155 -12.27 -24.43 -8.66
C SER A 155 -13.72 -24.00 -8.87
N TYR A 156 -13.90 -22.77 -9.22
CA TYR A 156 -15.20 -22.22 -9.64
C TYR A 156 -15.28 -22.12 -11.15
#